data_df15c19eca2ce33d026191be9f3e75f7
#
_entry.id   df15c19eca2ce33d026191be9f3e75f7
#
_cell.length_a   1.000
_cell.length_b   1.000
_cell.length_c   1.000
_cell.angle_alpha   90.00
_cell.angle_beta   90.00
_cell.angle_gamma   90.00
#
_symmetry.space_group_name_H-M   'P 1'
#
loop_
_entity.id
_entity.type
_entity.pdbx_description
1 polymer ?
#
loop_
_entity_poly.entity_id
_entity_poly.type
_entity_poly.pdbx_seq_one_letter_code
_entity_poly.pdbx_strand_id
1 'polypeptide(L)'
;MRTYSPKASEITRKWWVIDAEDLVLGRLSTEAARILRGKHKPTFAPHMDMGDHVIVINAEKVVLTSNKADQKMVYRHSGYPGGLTAQTFAQAQAKKPEEAVRRAIRGMIPKNRLGRQMLTKLKVYAGPNHPHSAQMPEPLEIAAARRTA
;
A
#
# COMPACT_ATOMS: atom_id res chain seq x y z
N MET A 1 -31.65 18.05 11.69
CA MET A 1 -30.98 17.29 10.62
C MET A 1 -30.11 16.22 11.26
N ARG A 2 -30.20 14.96 10.83
CA ARG A 2 -29.29 13.91 11.28
C ARG A 2 -28.22 13.73 10.21
N THR A 3 -26.94 13.77 10.60
CA THR A 3 -25.83 13.44 9.71
C THR A 3 -25.82 11.92 9.45
N TYR A 4 -25.55 11.54 8.20
CA TYR A 4 -25.42 10.12 7.84
C TYR A 4 -24.27 9.48 8.63
N SER A 5 -24.55 8.34 9.24
CA SER A 5 -23.54 7.49 9.86
C SER A 5 -23.68 6.08 9.29
N PRO A 6 -22.64 5.54 8.61
CA PRO A 6 -22.73 4.22 7.99
C PRO A 6 -22.88 3.12 9.04
N LYS A 7 -23.65 2.08 8.70
CA LYS A 7 -23.77 0.86 9.51
C LYS A 7 -22.82 -0.21 8.98
N ALA A 8 -22.43 -1.14 9.84
CA ALA A 8 -21.55 -2.25 9.45
C ALA A 8 -22.14 -3.12 8.33
N SER A 9 -23.48 -3.25 8.28
CA SER A 9 -24.19 -3.97 7.22
C SER A 9 -24.17 -3.32 5.84
N GLU A 10 -23.89 -2.01 5.79
CA GLU A 10 -23.85 -1.23 4.55
C GLU A 10 -22.47 -1.23 3.88
N ILE A 11 -21.48 -1.87 4.54
CA ILE A 11 -20.11 -1.88 4.04
C ILE A 11 -19.97 -2.86 2.90
N THR A 12 -19.81 -2.36 1.67
CA THR A 12 -19.43 -3.14 0.50
C THR A 12 -17.93 -3.02 0.26
N ARG A 13 -17.25 -4.15 0.01
CA ARG A 13 -15.81 -4.16 -0.27
C ARG A 13 -15.55 -4.74 -1.64
N LYS A 14 -14.73 -4.07 -2.42
CA LYS A 14 -14.23 -4.53 -3.72
C LYS A 14 -12.77 -4.95 -3.60
N TRP A 15 -12.31 -5.67 -4.63
CA TRP A 15 -10.91 -6.05 -4.78
C TRP A 15 -10.32 -5.32 -5.97
N TRP A 16 -9.16 -4.70 -5.75
CA TRP A 16 -8.44 -3.95 -6.76
C TRP A 16 -7.06 -4.54 -6.98
N VAL A 17 -6.64 -4.67 -8.24
CA VAL A 17 -5.27 -5.01 -8.62
C VAL A 17 -4.60 -3.77 -9.17
N ILE A 18 -3.41 -3.49 -8.66
CA ILE A 18 -2.53 -2.42 -9.11
C ILE A 18 -1.25 -3.07 -9.63
N ASP A 19 -0.95 -2.84 -10.90
CA ASP A 19 0.37 -3.18 -11.45
C ASP A 19 1.37 -2.09 -11.08
N ALA A 20 2.43 -2.47 -10.38
CA ALA A 20 3.46 -1.55 -9.89
C ALA A 20 4.59 -1.31 -10.90
N GLU A 21 4.55 -1.97 -12.07
CA GLU A 21 5.55 -1.77 -13.12
C GLU A 21 5.60 -0.32 -13.58
N ASP A 22 6.79 0.27 -13.57
CA ASP A 22 7.06 1.67 -13.93
C ASP A 22 6.31 2.73 -13.12
N LEU A 23 5.68 2.34 -12.00
CA LEU A 23 5.03 3.30 -11.12
C LEU A 23 5.99 3.84 -10.06
N VAL A 24 5.88 5.15 -9.80
CA VAL A 24 6.62 5.81 -8.72
C VAL A 24 6.07 5.37 -7.36
N LEU A 25 6.93 4.80 -6.52
CA LEU A 25 6.58 4.23 -5.21
C LEU A 25 5.69 5.14 -4.36
N GLY A 26 6.03 6.44 -4.25
CA GLY A 26 5.26 7.37 -3.42
C GLY A 26 3.84 7.58 -3.91
N ARG A 27 3.68 7.76 -5.22
CA ARG A 27 2.37 7.98 -5.86
C ARG A 27 1.50 6.72 -5.80
N LEU A 28 2.09 5.55 -6.11
CA LEU A 28 1.44 4.25 -5.91
C LEU A 28 0.93 4.10 -4.47
N SER A 29 1.81 4.39 -3.49
CA SER A 29 1.49 4.23 -2.08
C SER A 29 0.37 5.14 -1.61
N THR A 30 0.29 6.36 -2.14
CA THR A 30 -0.78 7.32 -1.83
C THR A 30 -2.14 6.81 -2.30
N GLU A 31 -2.23 6.33 -3.55
CA GLU A 31 -3.47 5.79 -4.09
C GLU A 31 -3.90 4.49 -3.39
N ALA A 32 -2.96 3.57 -3.17
CA ALA A 32 -3.24 2.35 -2.41
C ALA A 32 -3.75 2.66 -0.99
N ALA A 33 -3.14 3.62 -0.29
CA ALA A 33 -3.59 4.04 1.03
C ALA A 33 -4.97 4.72 1.00
N ARG A 34 -5.27 5.50 -0.05
CA ARG A 34 -6.58 6.13 -0.26
C ARG A 34 -7.69 5.08 -0.36
N ILE A 35 -7.46 4.01 -1.12
CA ILE A 35 -8.41 2.91 -1.32
C ILE A 35 -8.56 2.06 -0.07
N LEU A 36 -7.45 1.67 0.56
CA LEU A 36 -7.45 0.89 1.80
C LEU A 36 -8.18 1.60 2.94
N ARG A 37 -8.10 2.91 2.99
CA ARG A 37 -8.82 3.73 3.96
C ARG A 37 -10.28 3.97 3.59
N GLY A 38 -10.63 3.84 2.30
CA GLY A 38 -11.98 4.05 1.80
C GLY A 38 -12.31 5.50 1.44
N LYS A 39 -11.30 6.37 1.32
CA LYS A 39 -11.50 7.79 0.98
C LYS A 39 -12.04 8.05 -0.44
N HIS A 40 -12.06 7.03 -1.29
CA HIS A 40 -12.65 7.10 -2.63
C HIS A 40 -14.18 6.95 -2.60
N LYS A 41 -14.76 6.51 -1.47
CA LYS A 41 -16.20 6.30 -1.31
C LYS A 41 -16.87 7.53 -0.70
N PRO A 42 -18.07 7.93 -1.18
CA PRO A 42 -18.81 9.05 -0.58
C PRO A 42 -19.27 8.75 0.85
N THR A 43 -19.41 7.46 1.20
CA THR A 43 -19.82 6.97 2.53
C THR A 43 -18.68 6.91 3.54
N PHE A 44 -17.50 7.46 3.21
CA PHE A 44 -16.33 7.40 4.09
C PHE A 44 -16.62 7.90 5.49
N ALA A 45 -16.24 7.11 6.50
CA ALA A 45 -16.30 7.48 7.91
C ALA A 45 -14.96 7.19 8.61
N PRO A 46 -14.38 8.13 9.38
CA PRO A 46 -13.06 7.94 9.98
C PRO A 46 -13.02 6.91 11.10
N HIS A 47 -14.15 6.59 11.72
CA HIS A 47 -14.28 5.63 12.82
C HIS A 47 -14.54 4.19 12.36
N MET A 48 -14.83 3.98 11.06
CA MET A 48 -15.12 2.66 10.49
C MET A 48 -14.17 2.31 9.36
N ASP A 49 -13.91 1.00 9.18
CA ASP A 49 -13.13 0.49 8.06
C ASP A 49 -13.99 0.31 6.81
N MET A 50 -14.12 1.38 6.01
CA MET A 50 -14.89 1.43 4.76
C MET A 50 -14.08 1.03 3.52
N GLY A 51 -12.77 0.78 3.69
CA GLY A 51 -11.84 0.56 2.59
C GLY A 51 -11.98 -0.79 1.91
N ASP A 52 -11.44 -0.86 0.70
CA ASP A 52 -11.43 -2.03 -0.17
C ASP A 52 -10.14 -2.84 -0.01
N HIS A 53 -10.11 -4.04 -0.61
CA HIS A 53 -8.91 -4.86 -0.71
C HIS A 53 -8.04 -4.38 -1.87
N VAL A 54 -6.72 -4.34 -1.64
CA VAL A 54 -5.74 -3.93 -2.65
C VAL A 54 -4.69 -5.02 -2.82
N ILE A 55 -4.50 -5.45 -4.05
CA ILE A 55 -3.44 -6.35 -4.48
C ILE A 55 -2.45 -5.52 -5.29
N VAL A 56 -1.18 -5.56 -4.94
CA VAL A 56 -0.09 -4.94 -5.70
C VAL A 56 0.75 -6.05 -6.30
N ILE A 57 0.90 -6.06 -7.60
CA ILE A 57 1.75 -7.00 -8.34
C ILE A 57 2.99 -6.29 -8.88
N ASN A 58 4.00 -7.05 -9.33
CA ASN A 58 5.27 -6.52 -9.86
C ASN A 58 6.01 -5.57 -8.89
N ALA A 59 5.97 -5.83 -7.58
CA ALA A 59 6.59 -4.97 -6.58
C ALA A 59 8.11 -4.79 -6.77
N GLU A 60 8.78 -5.71 -7.46
CA GLU A 60 10.21 -5.61 -7.80
C GLU A 60 10.51 -4.51 -8.84
N LYS A 61 9.54 -4.18 -9.71
CA LYS A 61 9.67 -3.21 -10.80
C LYS A 61 9.26 -1.78 -10.43
N VAL A 62 8.97 -1.55 -9.15
CA VAL A 62 8.64 -0.21 -8.63
C VAL A 62 9.83 0.73 -8.78
N VAL A 63 9.55 1.94 -9.23
CA VAL A 63 10.57 2.97 -9.51
C VAL A 63 10.61 4.02 -8.40
N LEU A 64 11.82 4.48 -8.09
CA LEU A 64 12.07 5.67 -7.27
C LEU A 64 12.58 6.80 -8.15
N THR A 65 12.14 8.00 -7.88
CA THR A 65 12.62 9.19 -8.59
C THR A 65 13.94 9.69 -8.00
N SER A 66 14.80 10.25 -8.86
CA SER A 66 16.12 10.77 -8.46
C SER A 66 16.99 9.69 -7.79
N ASN A 67 17.98 10.05 -7.03
CA ASN A 67 18.90 9.12 -6.35
C ASN A 67 18.33 8.54 -5.03
N LYS A 68 17.00 8.50 -4.87
CA LYS A 68 16.37 7.99 -3.63
C LYS A 68 16.62 6.52 -3.38
N ALA A 69 16.92 5.75 -4.41
CA ALA A 69 17.23 4.33 -4.26
C ALA A 69 18.42 4.11 -3.30
N ASP A 70 19.46 4.94 -3.44
CA ASP A 70 20.69 4.85 -2.65
C ASP A 70 20.69 5.74 -1.41
N GLN A 71 20.02 6.90 -1.47
CA GLN A 71 19.99 7.86 -0.36
C GLN A 71 18.96 7.51 0.72
N LYS A 72 17.83 6.90 0.34
CA LYS A 72 16.78 6.58 1.30
C LYS A 72 17.19 5.39 2.15
N MET A 73 17.39 5.63 3.44
CA MET A 73 17.74 4.58 4.40
C MET A 73 16.51 3.91 5.00
N VAL A 74 16.60 2.61 5.17
CA VAL A 74 15.62 1.76 5.83
C VAL A 74 16.23 1.25 7.13
N TYR A 75 15.68 1.68 8.24
CA TYR A 75 16.15 1.32 9.58
C TYR A 75 15.31 0.19 10.18
N ARG A 76 15.98 -0.73 10.86
CA ARG A 76 15.39 -1.77 11.70
C ARG A 76 16.15 -1.87 13.01
N HIS A 77 15.44 -1.97 14.13
CA HIS A 77 16.03 -2.16 15.44
C HIS A 77 15.61 -3.51 16.01
N SER A 78 16.56 -4.28 16.56
CA SER A 78 16.30 -5.61 17.15
C SER A 78 15.72 -5.55 18.56
N GLY A 79 15.80 -4.39 19.23
CA GLY A 79 15.44 -4.20 20.65
C GLY A 79 16.62 -4.32 21.61
N TYR A 80 17.78 -4.79 21.17
CA TYR A 80 18.99 -4.90 21.99
C TYR A 80 19.89 -3.65 21.87
N PRO A 81 20.73 -3.33 22.88
CA PRO A 81 21.75 -2.29 22.77
C PRO A 81 22.61 -2.50 21.53
N GLY A 82 22.81 -1.44 20.72
CA GLY A 82 23.57 -1.53 19.46
C GLY A 82 22.85 -2.27 18.32
N GLY A 83 21.60 -2.67 18.51
CA GLY A 83 20.83 -3.47 17.53
C GLY A 83 20.21 -2.69 16.36
N LEU A 84 20.67 -1.47 16.07
CA LEU A 84 20.22 -0.69 14.89
C LEU A 84 20.89 -1.22 13.63
N THR A 85 20.07 -1.64 12.66
CA THR A 85 20.53 -2.02 11.32
C THR A 85 19.99 -1.01 10.31
N ALA A 86 20.87 -0.49 9.45
CA ALA A 86 20.55 0.43 8.37
C ALA A 86 20.90 -0.23 7.04
N GLN A 87 20.03 -0.07 6.04
CA GLN A 87 20.29 -0.49 4.68
C GLN A 87 19.68 0.53 3.71
N THR A 88 20.22 0.62 2.49
CA THR A 88 19.64 1.49 1.46
C THR A 88 18.31 0.92 0.99
N PHE A 89 17.46 1.76 0.39
CA PHE A 89 16.20 1.28 -0.16
C PHE A 89 16.44 0.27 -1.31
N ALA A 90 17.46 0.49 -2.14
CA ALA A 90 17.83 -0.44 -3.20
C ALA A 90 18.16 -1.85 -2.64
N GLN A 91 18.94 -1.92 -1.55
CA GLN A 91 19.23 -3.19 -0.88
C GLN A 91 17.97 -3.84 -0.26
N ALA A 92 17.07 -3.03 0.29
CA ALA A 92 15.82 -3.52 0.86
C ALA A 92 14.88 -4.07 -0.22
N GLN A 93 14.79 -3.39 -1.36
CA GLN A 93 13.99 -3.81 -2.52
C GLN A 93 14.55 -5.09 -3.13
N ALA A 94 15.87 -5.21 -3.30
CA ALA A 94 16.51 -6.40 -3.83
C ALA A 94 16.29 -7.64 -2.94
N LYS A 95 16.29 -7.45 -1.61
CA LYS A 95 16.07 -8.55 -0.66
C LYS A 95 14.60 -8.97 -0.57
N LYS A 96 13.68 -8.00 -0.40
CA LYS A 96 12.25 -8.24 -0.17
C LYS A 96 11.43 -7.09 -0.75
N PRO A 97 11.14 -7.10 -2.05
CA PRO A 97 10.42 -6.03 -2.74
C PRO A 97 9.00 -5.83 -2.16
N GLU A 98 8.34 -6.92 -1.78
CA GLU A 98 7.01 -6.87 -1.16
C GLU A 98 6.99 -6.07 0.13
N GLU A 99 8.00 -6.29 1.00
CA GLU A 99 8.10 -5.59 2.28
C GLU A 99 8.46 -4.11 2.10
N ALA A 100 9.27 -3.78 1.08
CA ALA A 100 9.63 -2.41 0.75
C ALA A 100 8.40 -1.59 0.35
N VAL A 101 7.55 -2.12 -0.54
CA VAL A 101 6.29 -1.49 -0.96
C VAL A 101 5.30 -1.42 0.20
N ARG A 102 5.11 -2.52 0.92
CA ARG A 102 4.23 -2.59 2.09
C ARG A 102 4.60 -1.55 3.15
N ARG A 103 5.89 -1.33 3.40
CA ARG A 103 6.39 -0.33 4.36
C ARG A 103 6.01 1.09 3.92
N ALA A 104 6.12 1.42 2.64
CA ALA A 104 5.75 2.71 2.09
C ALA A 104 4.25 2.99 2.27
N ILE A 105 3.38 2.02 1.93
CA ILE A 105 1.93 2.11 2.10
C ILE A 105 1.55 2.21 3.58
N ARG A 106 2.16 1.38 4.45
CA ARG A 106 1.93 1.41 5.89
C ARG A 106 2.25 2.77 6.51
N GLY A 107 3.28 3.46 6.00
CA GLY A 107 3.63 4.82 6.45
C GLY A 107 2.55 5.86 6.18
N MET A 108 1.66 5.61 5.21
CA MET A 108 0.57 6.50 4.80
C MET A 108 -0.79 6.17 5.42
N ILE A 109 -0.87 5.08 6.19
CA ILE A 109 -2.07 4.64 6.90
C ILE A 109 -1.98 5.07 8.37
N PRO A 110 -3.10 5.41 9.03
CA PRO A 110 -3.12 5.78 10.45
C PRO A 110 -2.48 4.71 11.34
N LYS A 111 -1.68 5.15 12.32
CA LYS A 111 -0.96 4.25 13.24
C LYS A 111 -1.80 3.88 14.47
N ASN A 112 -3.01 3.37 14.24
CA ASN A 112 -3.95 2.96 15.29
C ASN A 112 -4.45 1.53 15.06
N ARG A 113 -5.38 1.05 15.91
CA ARG A 113 -5.98 -0.28 15.77
C ARG A 113 -6.70 -0.46 14.43
N LEU A 114 -7.45 0.56 14.01
CA LEU A 114 -8.17 0.57 12.73
C LEU A 114 -7.20 0.50 11.54
N GLY A 115 -6.09 1.25 11.58
CA GLY A 115 -5.07 1.19 10.54
C GLY A 115 -4.40 -0.19 10.41
N ARG A 116 -4.23 -0.92 11.52
CA ARG A 116 -3.76 -2.31 11.48
C ARG A 116 -4.75 -3.24 10.77
N GLN A 117 -6.05 -3.06 10.99
CA GLN A 117 -7.09 -3.79 10.25
C GLN A 117 -7.07 -3.45 8.76
N MET A 118 -6.93 -2.18 8.39
CA MET A 118 -6.82 -1.75 6.99
C MET A 118 -5.63 -2.43 6.30
N LEU A 119 -4.49 -2.57 6.97
CA LEU A 119 -3.29 -3.21 6.44
C LEU A 119 -3.44 -4.71 6.15
N THR A 120 -4.35 -5.42 6.80
CA THR A 120 -4.62 -6.84 6.51
C THR A 120 -5.22 -7.04 5.11
N LYS A 121 -5.88 -6.01 4.58
CA LYS A 121 -6.48 -5.99 3.25
C LYS A 121 -5.48 -5.70 2.12
N LEU A 122 -4.24 -5.33 2.47
CA LEU A 122 -3.16 -5.12 1.52
C LEU A 122 -2.42 -6.43 1.27
N LYS A 123 -2.37 -6.86 0.02
CA LYS A 123 -1.57 -7.99 -0.47
C LYS A 123 -0.56 -7.47 -1.46
N VAL A 124 0.71 -7.83 -1.32
CA VAL A 124 1.79 -7.37 -2.19
C VAL A 124 2.56 -8.59 -2.67
N TYR A 125 2.81 -8.66 -3.97
CA TYR A 125 3.52 -9.73 -4.64
C TYR A 125 4.68 -9.19 -5.47
N ALA A 126 5.81 -9.88 -5.44
CA ALA A 126 7.01 -9.48 -6.16
C ALA A 126 6.80 -9.56 -7.68
N GLY A 127 6.27 -10.67 -8.16
CA GLY A 127 6.01 -10.94 -9.58
C GLY A 127 4.59 -10.59 -10.04
N PRO A 128 4.26 -10.99 -11.29
CA PRO A 128 2.97 -10.67 -11.92
C PRO A 128 1.79 -11.53 -11.41
N ASN A 129 2.06 -12.67 -10.80
CA ASN A 129 1.02 -13.63 -10.42
C ASN A 129 0.53 -13.42 -8.99
N HIS A 130 -0.77 -13.57 -8.77
CA HIS A 130 -1.40 -13.54 -7.46
C HIS A 130 -2.43 -14.67 -7.31
N PRO A 131 -2.63 -15.22 -6.08
CA PRO A 131 -3.57 -16.35 -5.85
C PRO A 131 -5.03 -15.92 -5.68
N HIS A 132 -5.37 -14.65 -5.92
CA HIS A 132 -6.69 -14.06 -5.63
C HIS A 132 -7.61 -13.98 -6.86
N SER A 133 -7.49 -14.87 -7.84
CA SER A 133 -8.36 -14.86 -9.04
C SER A 133 -9.83 -15.12 -8.70
N ALA A 134 -10.10 -15.95 -7.68
CA ALA A 134 -11.46 -16.27 -7.24
C ALA A 134 -12.22 -15.06 -6.69
N GLN A 135 -11.54 -14.01 -6.22
CA GLN A 135 -12.14 -12.77 -5.74
C GLN A 135 -12.48 -11.79 -6.86
N MET A 136 -12.21 -12.13 -8.12
CA MET A 136 -12.46 -11.31 -9.31
C MET A 136 -11.97 -9.85 -9.13
N PRO A 137 -10.69 -9.63 -8.86
CA PRO A 137 -10.19 -8.29 -8.63
C PRO A 137 -10.24 -7.44 -9.91
N GLU A 138 -10.72 -6.20 -9.78
CA GLU A 138 -10.78 -5.23 -10.88
C GLU A 138 -9.41 -4.55 -11.04
N PRO A 139 -8.88 -4.40 -12.27
CA PRO A 139 -7.65 -3.66 -12.50
C PRO A 139 -7.85 -2.17 -12.22
N LEU A 140 -6.89 -1.56 -11.51
CA LEU A 140 -6.87 -0.13 -11.24
C LEU A 140 -5.65 0.50 -11.90
N GLU A 141 -5.88 1.32 -12.91
CA GLU A 141 -4.82 2.12 -13.53
C GLU A 141 -4.60 3.43 -12.79
N ILE A 142 -3.35 3.70 -12.42
CA ILE A 142 -2.93 4.94 -11.75
C ILE A 142 -2.06 5.74 -12.73
N ALA A 143 -2.69 6.42 -13.68
CA ALA A 143 -1.98 7.21 -14.70
C ALA A 143 -1.03 8.26 -14.07
N ALA A 144 -1.46 8.92 -12.98
CA ALA A 144 -0.67 9.92 -12.26
C ALA A 144 0.58 9.33 -11.56
N ALA A 145 0.67 8.02 -11.38
CA ALA A 145 1.78 7.36 -10.72
C ALA A 145 2.89 6.91 -11.69
N ARG A 146 2.63 6.90 -12.99
CA ARG A 146 3.63 6.53 -14.00
C ARG A 146 4.81 7.51 -13.97
N ARG A 147 6.00 6.99 -14.23
CA ARG A 147 7.21 7.80 -14.41
C ARG A 147 7.00 8.70 -15.63
N THR A 148 6.91 10.00 -15.43
CA THR A 148 7.11 10.96 -16.52
C THR A 148 8.60 10.97 -16.87
N ALA A 149 8.89 10.73 -18.14
CA ALA A 149 10.25 10.75 -18.67
C ALA A 149 10.95 12.09 -18.39
#